data_9c2f60520d24276148d5255070ce3154
#
_entry.id   9c2f60520d24276148d5255070ce3154
#
_cell.length_a   1.000
_cell.length_b   1.000
_cell.length_c   1.000
_cell.angle_alpha   90.00
_cell.angle_beta   90.00
_cell.angle_gamma   90.00
#
_symmetry.space_group_name_H-M   'P 1'
#
loop_
_entity.id
_entity.type
_entity.pdbx_description
1 polymer ?
#
loop_
_entity_poly.entity_id
_entity_poly.type
_entity_poly.pdbx_seq_one_letter_code
_entity_poly.pdbx_strand_id
1 'polypeptide(L)'
;MTPLAEPPFLVALNLTRRCNLSCAHCYLDAGVRRDGVPDEMKTEEVTDLLDQIAALSDETMVVLTGGEPLLRPDFLDLAGHAADLGLMVVVGTNGMLLSEARVAALQRAGVQAVGISLDSLDPAYHDGFRGWDGAWTRTMEGIDACRRAGLMFQLHFSVTDDNAGELDDMISFAREAGAAVLNVFFLVCTGRGEKVTNVSRDTYERVLARLAEAAREESELLIRARCAPHFKRMALEMDPPLPVTLAQGYEAGGCLAGTRYCRVTPEGELTPCPYMELSVGSLRESGFAELWRDAPIFAELRAPKLEGRCGACEYAKLCGGCRARPLARDGNIMGEDFLCGYQPGGGATIEPLLAPTGSIAWSVDAELRLERVPSFVRRFVRRRAEDHAREIGAQEVTAEQMETLARRRFGDKGPPGVKPPGGFGGQRGGQEP
;
A
#
# COMPACT_ATOMS: atom_id res chain seq x y z
N MET A 1 11.89 -27.34 12.15
CA MET A 1 11.10 -26.20 12.69
C MET A 1 10.77 -25.29 11.53
N THR A 2 9.51 -25.10 11.20
CA THR A 2 9.09 -24.11 10.21
C THR A 2 9.55 -22.74 10.72
N PRO A 3 10.21 -21.89 9.90
CA PRO A 3 10.59 -20.56 10.32
C PRO A 3 9.33 -19.84 10.84
N LEU A 4 9.45 -19.15 11.97
CA LEU A 4 8.36 -18.30 12.49
C LEU A 4 7.91 -17.36 11.36
N ALA A 5 6.61 -17.32 11.10
CA ALA A 5 6.07 -16.40 10.10
C ALA A 5 6.44 -14.96 10.50
N GLU A 6 7.07 -14.22 9.58
CA GLU A 6 7.34 -12.81 9.82
C GLU A 6 6.01 -12.05 10.04
N PRO A 7 6.00 -11.02 10.91
CA PRO A 7 4.83 -10.19 11.10
C PRO A 7 4.30 -9.61 9.77
N PRO A 8 2.99 -9.36 9.66
CA PRO A 8 2.45 -8.71 8.47
C PRO A 8 3.02 -7.29 8.37
N PHE A 9 3.43 -6.92 7.16
CA PHE A 9 3.82 -5.55 6.87
C PHE A 9 2.60 -4.61 6.84
N LEU A 10 1.46 -5.12 6.35
CA LEU A 10 0.23 -4.36 6.19
C LEU A 10 -0.98 -5.16 6.66
N VAL A 11 -1.78 -4.55 7.52
CA VAL A 11 -3.09 -5.07 7.93
C VAL A 11 -4.16 -4.06 7.51
N ALA A 12 -5.08 -4.46 6.63
CA ALA A 12 -6.22 -3.64 6.28
C ALA A 12 -7.41 -3.96 7.20
N LEU A 13 -7.89 -2.96 7.94
CA LEU A 13 -9.05 -3.07 8.81
C LEU A 13 -10.27 -2.46 8.10
N ASN A 14 -11.19 -3.30 7.62
CA ASN A 14 -12.48 -2.85 7.16
C ASN A 14 -13.36 -2.57 8.37
N LEU A 15 -13.46 -1.31 8.79
CA LEU A 15 -14.11 -0.92 10.04
C LEU A 15 -15.63 -0.95 9.96
N THR A 16 -16.21 -0.83 8.75
CA THR A 16 -17.66 -0.74 8.55
C THR A 16 -18.05 -1.09 7.12
N ARG A 17 -19.27 -1.57 6.92
CA ARG A 17 -19.92 -1.68 5.60
C ARG A 17 -20.74 -0.43 5.24
N ARG A 18 -20.86 0.55 6.14
CA ARG A 18 -21.50 1.82 5.83
C ARG A 18 -20.64 2.62 4.87
N CYS A 19 -21.28 3.18 3.83
CA CYS A 19 -20.63 4.06 2.88
C CYS A 19 -21.63 5.13 2.43
N ASN A 20 -21.11 6.30 2.06
CA ASN A 20 -21.89 7.35 1.40
C ASN A 20 -21.97 7.15 -0.11
N LEU A 21 -21.35 6.08 -0.65
CA LEU A 21 -21.32 5.75 -2.08
C LEU A 21 -21.84 4.33 -2.34
N SER A 22 -22.16 4.06 -3.62
CA SER A 22 -22.60 2.74 -4.12
C SER A 22 -21.79 2.31 -5.34
N CYS A 23 -20.46 2.31 -5.20
CA CYS A 23 -19.52 2.01 -6.30
C CYS A 23 -19.84 0.67 -6.98
N ALA A 24 -19.79 0.67 -8.31
CA ALA A 24 -20.04 -0.53 -9.11
C ALA A 24 -19.05 -1.69 -8.84
N HIS A 25 -17.80 -1.34 -8.50
CA HIS A 25 -16.69 -2.28 -8.27
C HIS A 25 -16.46 -2.65 -6.80
N CYS A 26 -17.38 -2.33 -5.88
CA CYS A 26 -17.15 -2.52 -4.45
C CYS A 26 -17.03 -4.00 -4.09
N TYR A 27 -15.85 -4.43 -3.64
CA TYR A 27 -15.58 -5.79 -3.17
C TYR A 27 -16.25 -6.11 -1.83
N LEU A 28 -16.52 -5.09 -1.01
CA LEU A 28 -17.08 -5.24 0.33
C LEU A 28 -18.60 -5.25 0.34
N ASP A 29 -19.24 -4.97 -0.80
CA ASP A 29 -20.67 -4.71 -0.90
C ASP A 29 -21.16 -3.63 0.08
N ALA A 30 -20.33 -2.62 0.32
CA ALA A 30 -20.66 -1.46 1.12
C ALA A 30 -21.67 -0.55 0.40
N GLY A 31 -22.46 0.19 1.15
CA GLY A 31 -23.45 1.07 0.55
C GLY A 31 -24.06 2.04 1.54
N VAL A 32 -24.99 2.85 1.03
CA VAL A 32 -25.75 3.84 1.82
C VAL A 32 -26.69 3.09 2.78
N ARG A 33 -26.22 2.89 4.00
CA ARG A 33 -26.97 2.27 5.09
C ARG A 33 -27.09 3.28 6.23
N ARG A 34 -28.30 3.49 6.72
CA ARG A 34 -28.55 4.41 7.86
C ARG A 34 -28.03 3.83 9.15
N ASP A 35 -28.23 2.52 9.34
CA ASP A 35 -27.80 1.78 10.51
C ASP A 35 -26.55 0.97 10.17
N GLY A 36 -25.69 0.70 11.17
CA GLY A 36 -24.58 -0.22 11.03
C GLY A 36 -25.09 -1.62 10.61
N VAL A 37 -24.19 -2.44 10.10
CA VAL A 37 -24.52 -3.84 9.89
C VAL A 37 -24.52 -4.52 11.28
N PRO A 38 -25.50 -5.37 11.58
CA PRO A 38 -25.38 -6.25 12.74
C PRO A 38 -24.03 -6.95 12.71
N ASP A 39 -23.39 -7.10 13.86
CA ASP A 39 -22.13 -7.80 14.04
C ASP A 39 -20.85 -7.09 13.59
N GLU A 40 -20.87 -5.81 13.21
CA GLU A 40 -19.64 -5.03 13.06
C GLU A 40 -18.88 -4.97 14.40
N MET A 41 -17.54 -5.07 14.34
CA MET A 41 -16.68 -4.97 15.52
C MET A 41 -16.93 -3.66 16.27
N LYS A 42 -17.11 -3.76 17.58
CA LYS A 42 -17.26 -2.61 18.47
C LYS A 42 -15.91 -1.90 18.67
N THR A 43 -15.95 -0.71 19.24
CA THR A 43 -14.73 0.07 19.54
C THR A 43 -13.72 -0.75 20.32
N GLU A 44 -14.18 -1.43 21.38
CA GLU A 44 -13.32 -2.22 22.28
C GLU A 44 -12.68 -3.42 21.53
N GLU A 45 -13.42 -4.08 20.64
CA GLU A 45 -12.91 -5.20 19.84
C GLU A 45 -11.84 -4.74 18.84
N VAL A 46 -12.04 -3.56 18.21
CA VAL A 46 -11.04 -2.99 17.31
C VAL A 46 -9.80 -2.51 18.08
N THR A 47 -9.98 -1.92 19.26
CA THR A 47 -8.88 -1.47 20.11
C THR A 47 -8.02 -2.65 20.56
N ASP A 48 -8.64 -3.74 21.06
CA ASP A 48 -7.94 -4.97 21.42
C ASP A 48 -7.17 -5.58 20.22
N LEU A 49 -7.77 -5.56 19.03
CA LEU A 49 -7.10 -6.01 17.81
C LEU A 49 -5.86 -5.15 17.48
N LEU A 50 -5.95 -3.84 17.63
CA LEU A 50 -4.81 -2.94 17.41
C LEU A 50 -3.67 -3.22 18.41
N ASP A 51 -4.01 -3.48 19.68
CA ASP A 51 -3.05 -3.90 20.70
C ASP A 51 -2.35 -5.21 20.31
N GLN A 52 -3.09 -6.20 19.83
CA GLN A 52 -2.54 -7.48 19.38
C GLN A 52 -1.62 -7.32 18.15
N ILE A 53 -1.98 -6.45 17.21
CA ILE A 53 -1.15 -6.15 16.02
C ILE A 53 0.16 -5.48 16.45
N ALA A 54 0.09 -4.46 17.32
CA ALA A 54 1.26 -3.75 17.83
C ALA A 54 2.18 -4.65 18.66
N ALA A 55 1.61 -5.56 19.47
CA ALA A 55 2.37 -6.53 20.23
C ALA A 55 3.13 -7.53 19.33
N LEU A 56 2.64 -7.78 18.11
CA LEU A 56 3.34 -8.61 17.13
C LEU A 56 4.46 -7.85 16.42
N SER A 57 4.23 -6.59 16.06
CA SER A 57 5.21 -5.68 15.46
C SER A 57 4.69 -4.24 15.44
N ASP A 58 5.47 -3.31 15.96
CA ASP A 58 5.25 -1.86 15.86
C ASP A 58 5.59 -1.28 14.46
N GLU A 59 6.24 -2.06 13.60
CA GLU A 59 6.53 -1.70 12.21
C GLU A 59 5.35 -1.98 11.26
N THR A 60 4.27 -2.59 11.75
CA THR A 60 3.09 -2.89 10.92
C THR A 60 2.35 -1.62 10.54
N MET A 61 2.05 -1.49 9.25
CA MET A 61 1.13 -0.49 8.74
C MET A 61 -0.31 -0.97 8.92
N VAL A 62 -1.14 -0.18 9.58
CA VAL A 62 -2.59 -0.40 9.60
C VAL A 62 -3.28 0.54 8.64
N VAL A 63 -4.11 -0.03 7.74
CA VAL A 63 -4.95 0.75 6.84
C VAL A 63 -6.38 0.70 7.37
N LEU A 64 -6.80 1.79 8.00
CA LEU A 64 -8.17 1.96 8.48
C LEU A 64 -9.06 2.32 7.29
N THR A 65 -9.94 1.40 6.90
CA THR A 65 -10.77 1.50 5.70
C THR A 65 -12.13 0.83 5.92
N GLY A 66 -12.82 0.43 4.85
CA GLY A 66 -14.12 -0.24 4.95
C GLY A 66 -15.01 0.15 3.79
N GLY A 67 -16.29 0.47 4.07
CA GLY A 67 -17.09 1.27 3.16
C GLY A 67 -16.49 2.68 3.11
N GLU A 68 -16.95 3.56 4.00
CA GLU A 68 -16.28 4.84 4.26
C GLU A 68 -15.96 4.92 5.76
N PRO A 69 -14.70 4.77 6.15
CA PRO A 69 -14.34 4.69 7.57
C PRO A 69 -14.63 5.99 8.32
N LEU A 70 -14.58 7.15 7.64
CA LEU A 70 -14.86 8.46 8.25
C LEU A 70 -16.33 8.67 8.65
N LEU A 71 -17.22 7.73 8.30
CA LEU A 71 -18.60 7.69 8.79
C LEU A 71 -18.74 7.05 10.17
N ARG A 72 -17.71 6.35 10.63
CA ARG A 72 -17.70 5.71 11.93
C ARG A 72 -17.45 6.76 13.02
N PRO A 73 -18.32 6.88 14.05
CA PRO A 73 -18.23 7.98 15.02
C PRO A 73 -16.98 7.92 15.89
N ASP A 74 -16.47 6.73 16.19
CA ASP A 74 -15.27 6.45 17.00
C ASP A 74 -13.97 6.40 16.16
N PHE A 75 -14.02 6.77 14.87
CA PHE A 75 -12.88 6.64 13.96
C PHE A 75 -11.63 7.35 14.46
N LEU A 76 -11.76 8.58 14.98
CA LEU A 76 -10.62 9.37 15.44
C LEU A 76 -9.98 8.77 16.69
N ASP A 77 -10.78 8.18 17.57
CA ASP A 77 -10.31 7.51 18.78
C ASP A 77 -9.52 6.24 18.40
N LEU A 78 -10.04 5.45 17.46
CA LEU A 78 -9.34 4.26 16.94
C LEU A 78 -8.03 4.63 16.24
N ALA A 79 -8.02 5.68 15.42
CA ALA A 79 -6.82 6.16 14.75
C ALA A 79 -5.77 6.67 15.76
N GLY A 80 -6.22 7.41 16.79
CA GLY A 80 -5.36 7.88 17.88
C GLY A 80 -4.75 6.73 18.66
N HIS A 81 -5.55 5.75 19.04
CA HIS A 81 -5.07 4.56 19.75
C HIS A 81 -4.00 3.81 18.95
N ALA A 82 -4.24 3.56 17.66
CA ALA A 82 -3.27 2.91 16.78
C ALA A 82 -1.95 3.70 16.68
N ALA A 83 -2.03 5.04 16.60
CA ALA A 83 -0.86 5.91 16.53
C ALA A 83 -0.08 5.92 17.85
N ASP A 84 -0.76 5.92 19.00
CA ASP A 84 -0.15 5.87 20.34
C ASP A 84 0.58 4.54 20.58
N LEU A 85 0.14 3.46 19.94
CA LEU A 85 0.84 2.16 19.92
C LEU A 85 2.08 2.15 19.01
N GLY A 86 2.37 3.22 18.29
CA GLY A 86 3.49 3.32 17.34
C GLY A 86 3.23 2.74 15.95
N LEU A 87 2.02 2.27 15.67
CA LEU A 87 1.66 1.74 14.37
C LEU A 87 1.63 2.85 13.30
N MET A 88 1.98 2.50 12.07
CA MET A 88 1.75 3.39 10.93
C MET A 88 0.26 3.41 10.55
N VAL A 89 -0.42 4.53 10.81
CA VAL A 89 -1.84 4.69 10.53
C VAL A 89 -2.06 5.35 9.18
N VAL A 90 -2.69 4.63 8.25
CA VAL A 90 -3.11 5.12 6.93
C VAL A 90 -4.63 4.99 6.82
N VAL A 91 -5.29 5.95 6.21
CA VAL A 91 -6.74 5.91 5.98
C VAL A 91 -7.02 5.63 4.52
N GLY A 92 -7.84 4.61 4.24
CA GLY A 92 -8.38 4.37 2.90
C GLY A 92 -9.78 4.96 2.79
N THR A 93 -9.98 5.99 1.97
CA THR A 93 -11.22 6.77 1.88
C THR A 93 -11.61 7.09 0.44
N ASN A 94 -12.88 7.36 0.20
CA ASN A 94 -13.35 7.91 -1.08
C ASN A 94 -13.05 9.42 -1.23
N GLY A 95 -12.56 10.07 -0.19
CA GLY A 95 -12.14 11.48 -0.23
C GLY A 95 -13.25 12.50 0.04
N MET A 96 -14.52 12.15 -0.14
CA MET A 96 -15.64 13.11 -0.09
C MET A 96 -15.85 13.78 1.27
N LEU A 97 -15.34 13.18 2.34
CA LEU A 97 -15.48 13.70 3.71
C LEU A 97 -14.23 14.44 4.21
N LEU A 98 -13.22 14.62 3.36
CA LEU A 98 -11.97 15.30 3.68
C LEU A 98 -12.12 16.82 3.58
N SER A 99 -12.78 17.44 4.54
CA SER A 99 -12.73 18.90 4.74
C SER A 99 -11.44 19.30 5.46
N GLU A 100 -11.06 20.58 5.40
CA GLU A 100 -9.91 21.11 6.15
C GLU A 100 -9.97 20.76 7.65
N ALA A 101 -11.15 20.90 8.25
CA ALA A 101 -11.36 20.55 9.66
C ALA A 101 -11.16 19.04 9.92
N ARG A 102 -11.62 18.18 8.99
CA ARG A 102 -11.45 16.73 9.09
C ARG A 102 -9.99 16.35 8.91
N VAL A 103 -9.30 16.92 7.93
CA VAL A 103 -7.86 16.69 7.71
C VAL A 103 -7.05 17.08 8.92
N ALA A 104 -7.31 18.26 9.52
CA ALA A 104 -6.66 18.68 10.75
C ALA A 104 -6.95 17.73 11.93
N ALA A 105 -8.16 17.17 12.02
CA ALA A 105 -8.51 16.19 13.04
C ALA A 105 -7.74 14.86 12.83
N LEU A 106 -7.62 14.38 11.58
CA LEU A 106 -6.84 13.19 11.24
C LEU A 106 -5.36 13.36 11.62
N GLN A 107 -4.76 14.52 11.32
CA GLN A 107 -3.38 14.82 11.70
C GLN A 107 -3.18 14.81 13.23
N ARG A 108 -4.13 15.38 13.99
CA ARG A 108 -4.07 15.36 15.48
C ARG A 108 -4.23 13.94 16.03
N ALA A 109 -5.01 13.09 15.37
CA ALA A 109 -5.14 11.68 15.73
C ALA A 109 -3.96 10.81 15.24
N GLY A 110 -2.87 11.41 14.75
CA GLY A 110 -1.66 10.69 14.38
C GLY A 110 -1.72 9.96 13.03
N VAL A 111 -2.73 10.24 12.18
CA VAL A 111 -2.79 9.70 10.80
C VAL A 111 -1.64 10.25 9.98
N GLN A 112 -0.82 9.37 9.42
CA GLN A 112 0.36 9.75 8.63
C GLN A 112 0.07 9.96 7.16
N ALA A 113 -0.92 9.23 6.61
CA ALA A 113 -1.28 9.37 5.20
C ALA A 113 -2.73 8.98 4.95
N VAL A 114 -3.26 9.45 3.82
CA VAL A 114 -4.57 9.04 3.32
C VAL A 114 -4.45 8.48 1.89
N GLY A 115 -5.13 7.38 1.61
CA GLY A 115 -5.31 6.84 0.26
C GLY A 115 -6.67 7.26 -0.27
N ILE A 116 -6.69 8.11 -1.29
CA ILE A 116 -7.90 8.70 -1.86
C ILE A 116 -8.20 8.01 -3.19
N SER A 117 -9.42 7.54 -3.32
CA SER A 117 -9.88 6.87 -4.53
C SER A 117 -10.29 7.87 -5.61
N LEU A 118 -9.61 7.84 -6.76
CA LEU A 118 -9.93 8.66 -7.94
C LEU A 118 -9.79 7.78 -9.18
N ASP A 119 -10.91 7.42 -9.83
CA ASP A 119 -10.90 6.46 -10.94
C ASP A 119 -10.97 7.10 -12.32
N SER A 120 -11.12 8.41 -12.40
CA SER A 120 -11.09 9.17 -13.66
C SER A 120 -10.90 10.64 -13.39
N LEU A 121 -10.34 11.35 -14.36
CA LEU A 121 -10.30 12.80 -14.41
C LEU A 121 -11.56 13.37 -15.06
N ASP A 122 -12.35 12.52 -15.77
CA ASP A 122 -13.70 12.87 -16.24
C ASP A 122 -14.71 12.75 -15.08
N PRO A 123 -15.35 13.88 -14.67
CA PRO A 123 -16.34 13.86 -13.60
C PRO A 123 -17.51 12.90 -13.87
N ALA A 124 -17.98 12.81 -15.11
CA ALA A 124 -19.13 11.97 -15.45
C ALA A 124 -18.80 10.47 -15.30
N TYR A 125 -17.61 10.07 -15.74
CA TYR A 125 -17.15 8.67 -15.55
C TYR A 125 -16.96 8.36 -14.06
N HIS A 126 -16.25 9.21 -13.33
CA HIS A 126 -15.99 8.99 -11.91
C HIS A 126 -17.29 8.89 -11.10
N ASP A 127 -18.23 9.83 -11.30
CA ASP A 127 -19.52 9.87 -10.61
C ASP A 127 -20.34 8.61 -10.90
N GLY A 128 -20.43 8.21 -12.17
CA GLY A 128 -21.11 6.98 -12.58
C GLY A 128 -20.48 5.71 -11.97
N PHE A 129 -19.15 5.64 -11.96
CA PHE A 129 -18.42 4.50 -11.39
C PHE A 129 -18.54 4.41 -9.87
N ARG A 130 -18.65 5.57 -9.19
CA ARG A 130 -18.83 5.69 -7.74
C ARG A 130 -20.32 5.65 -7.33
N GLY A 131 -21.24 5.79 -8.28
CA GLY A 131 -22.67 5.71 -8.05
C GLY A 131 -23.24 6.91 -7.26
N TRP A 132 -22.67 8.10 -7.47
CA TRP A 132 -23.14 9.34 -6.82
C TRP A 132 -22.71 10.59 -7.61
N ASP A 133 -23.69 11.40 -8.04
CA ASP A 133 -23.45 12.64 -8.77
C ASP A 133 -22.76 13.67 -7.87
N GLY A 134 -21.62 14.18 -8.34
CA GLY A 134 -20.77 15.13 -7.59
C GLY A 134 -19.69 14.45 -6.72
N ALA A 135 -19.52 13.13 -6.80
CA ALA A 135 -18.44 12.42 -6.11
C ALA A 135 -17.08 12.97 -6.52
N TRP A 136 -16.87 13.19 -7.82
CA TRP A 136 -15.63 13.74 -8.35
C TRP A 136 -15.28 15.09 -7.72
N THR A 137 -16.23 16.02 -7.74
CA THR A 137 -16.03 17.38 -7.17
C THR A 137 -15.65 17.31 -5.69
N ARG A 138 -16.34 16.49 -4.90
CA ARG A 138 -16.04 16.31 -3.48
C ARG A 138 -14.69 15.64 -3.23
N THR A 139 -14.34 14.67 -4.05
CA THR A 139 -13.03 14.01 -3.98
C THR A 139 -11.91 14.99 -4.29
N MET A 140 -12.06 15.83 -5.31
CA MET A 140 -11.10 16.88 -5.66
C MET A 140 -10.94 17.93 -4.55
N GLU A 141 -12.03 18.35 -3.91
CA GLU A 141 -12.01 19.22 -2.72
C GLU A 141 -11.21 18.56 -1.57
N GLY A 142 -11.39 17.25 -1.37
CA GLY A 142 -10.66 16.46 -0.36
C GLY A 142 -9.16 16.38 -0.65
N ILE A 143 -8.77 16.13 -1.91
CA ILE A 143 -7.36 16.12 -2.35
C ILE A 143 -6.73 17.49 -2.06
N ASP A 144 -7.40 18.56 -2.43
CA ASP A 144 -6.93 19.93 -2.23
C ASP A 144 -6.81 20.28 -0.74
N ALA A 145 -7.74 19.83 0.10
CA ALA A 145 -7.65 19.99 1.55
C ALA A 145 -6.41 19.29 2.14
N CYS A 146 -6.10 18.06 1.71
CA CYS A 146 -4.89 17.34 2.12
C CYS A 146 -3.63 18.07 1.67
N ARG A 147 -3.58 18.52 0.41
CA ARG A 147 -2.47 19.27 -0.14
C ARG A 147 -2.20 20.56 0.65
N ARG A 148 -3.23 21.36 0.92
CA ARG A 148 -3.11 22.61 1.70
C ARG A 148 -2.65 22.37 3.13
N ALA A 149 -3.12 21.31 3.77
CA ALA A 149 -2.76 20.95 5.14
C ALA A 149 -1.40 20.25 5.25
N GLY A 150 -0.77 19.87 4.15
CA GLY A 150 0.47 19.09 4.13
C GLY A 150 0.30 17.67 4.67
N LEU A 151 -0.94 17.11 4.68
CA LEU A 151 -1.15 15.70 4.97
C LEU A 151 -0.76 14.87 3.76
N MET A 152 0.17 13.94 3.96
CA MET A 152 0.58 13.04 2.88
C MET A 152 -0.61 12.27 2.32
N PHE A 153 -0.73 12.23 1.00
CA PHE A 153 -1.77 11.44 0.35
C PHE A 153 -1.24 10.65 -0.84
N GLN A 154 -1.97 9.61 -1.16
CA GLN A 154 -1.78 8.78 -2.33
C GLN A 154 -3.09 8.68 -3.10
N LEU A 155 -3.01 8.58 -4.41
CA LEU A 155 -4.16 8.35 -5.26
C LEU A 155 -4.31 6.87 -5.59
N HIS A 156 -5.54 6.39 -5.58
CA HIS A 156 -5.91 5.03 -5.92
C HIS A 156 -6.75 5.06 -7.19
N PHE A 157 -6.18 4.60 -8.29
CA PHE A 157 -6.79 4.54 -9.61
C PHE A 157 -7.11 3.09 -9.97
N SER A 158 -8.39 2.76 -10.08
CA SER A 158 -8.85 1.43 -10.48
C SER A 158 -9.01 1.37 -11.99
N VAL A 159 -8.16 0.59 -12.66
CA VAL A 159 -8.15 0.47 -14.12
C VAL A 159 -9.26 -0.45 -14.61
N THR A 160 -9.96 0.01 -15.64
CA THR A 160 -10.90 -0.73 -16.48
C THR A 160 -10.51 -0.56 -17.95
N ASP A 161 -11.15 -1.29 -18.86
CA ASP A 161 -10.94 -1.05 -20.31
C ASP A 161 -11.40 0.35 -20.74
N ASP A 162 -12.38 0.94 -20.04
CA ASP A 162 -12.96 2.24 -20.38
C ASP A 162 -12.08 3.42 -19.97
N ASN A 163 -11.35 3.32 -18.83
CA ASN A 163 -10.54 4.42 -18.31
C ASN A 163 -9.02 4.22 -18.47
N ALA A 164 -8.59 3.09 -19.01
CA ALA A 164 -7.16 2.79 -19.20
C ALA A 164 -6.44 3.81 -20.08
N GLY A 165 -7.18 4.51 -20.96
CA GLY A 165 -6.65 5.60 -21.78
C GLY A 165 -6.24 6.86 -21.02
N GLU A 166 -6.74 7.05 -19.79
CA GLU A 166 -6.44 8.21 -18.93
C GLU A 166 -5.15 8.03 -18.10
N LEU A 167 -4.42 6.92 -18.24
CA LEU A 167 -3.29 6.60 -17.37
C LEU A 167 -2.22 7.71 -17.33
N ASP A 168 -1.81 8.23 -18.50
CA ASP A 168 -0.76 9.26 -18.56
C ASP A 168 -1.24 10.60 -17.99
N ASP A 169 -2.49 10.95 -18.21
CA ASP A 169 -3.12 12.13 -17.62
C ASP A 169 -3.24 11.98 -16.10
N MET A 170 -3.60 10.78 -15.61
CA MET A 170 -3.66 10.48 -14.19
C MET A 170 -2.29 10.54 -13.51
N ILE A 171 -1.21 10.07 -14.17
CA ILE A 171 0.17 10.20 -13.69
C ILE A 171 0.55 11.69 -13.58
N SER A 172 0.27 12.46 -14.62
CA SER A 172 0.55 13.90 -14.64
C SER A 172 -0.22 14.64 -13.54
N PHE A 173 -1.52 14.36 -13.42
CA PHE A 173 -2.36 14.93 -12.35
C PHE A 173 -1.86 14.55 -10.96
N ALA A 174 -1.51 13.27 -10.70
CA ALA A 174 -1.02 12.83 -9.40
C ALA A 174 0.25 13.58 -8.98
N ARG A 175 1.19 13.79 -9.92
CA ARG A 175 2.41 14.56 -9.70
C ARG A 175 2.08 16.03 -9.39
N GLU A 176 1.26 16.69 -10.21
CA GLU A 176 0.89 18.11 -10.05
C GLU A 176 0.09 18.38 -8.78
N ALA A 177 -0.77 17.45 -8.38
CA ALA A 177 -1.50 17.50 -7.13
C ALA A 177 -0.61 17.32 -5.90
N GLY A 178 0.62 16.83 -6.08
CA GLY A 178 1.56 16.56 -4.99
C GLY A 178 1.30 15.24 -4.26
N ALA A 179 0.70 14.27 -4.93
CA ALA A 179 0.53 12.93 -4.37
C ALA A 179 1.90 12.27 -4.16
N ALA A 180 2.10 11.60 -3.04
CA ALA A 180 3.32 10.85 -2.77
C ALA A 180 3.40 9.54 -3.57
N VAL A 181 2.23 8.95 -3.84
CA VAL A 181 2.10 7.65 -4.53
C VAL A 181 0.87 7.66 -5.43
N LEU A 182 1.01 7.11 -6.64
CA LEU A 182 -0.11 6.66 -7.46
C LEU A 182 -0.16 5.13 -7.41
N ASN A 183 -1.22 4.59 -6.81
CA ASN A 183 -1.50 3.16 -6.82
C ASN A 183 -2.50 2.85 -7.93
N VAL A 184 -2.08 2.08 -8.91
CA VAL A 184 -2.93 1.62 -10.02
C VAL A 184 -3.40 0.21 -9.71
N PHE A 185 -4.71 0.07 -9.46
CA PHE A 185 -5.33 -1.18 -9.07
C PHE A 185 -5.90 -1.92 -10.26
N PHE A 186 -5.49 -3.16 -10.43
CA PHE A 186 -6.12 -4.10 -11.34
C PHE A 186 -7.10 -4.95 -10.56
N LEU A 187 -8.36 -4.59 -10.66
CA LEU A 187 -9.42 -5.17 -9.85
C LEU A 187 -9.53 -6.69 -10.06
N VAL A 188 -9.98 -7.36 -9.01
CA VAL A 188 -10.38 -8.76 -9.06
C VAL A 188 -11.90 -8.80 -9.02
N CYS A 189 -12.51 -9.56 -9.90
CA CYS A 189 -13.96 -9.64 -10.06
C CYS A 189 -14.60 -10.37 -8.88
N THR A 190 -14.84 -9.63 -7.79
CA THR A 190 -15.51 -10.11 -6.57
C THR A 190 -16.52 -9.08 -6.08
N GLY A 191 -17.49 -9.51 -5.29
CA GLY A 191 -18.57 -8.63 -4.82
C GLY A 191 -19.36 -8.03 -5.98
N ARG A 192 -19.77 -6.75 -5.86
CA ARG A 192 -20.48 -6.06 -6.96
C ARG A 192 -19.63 -5.91 -8.22
N GLY A 193 -18.32 -5.92 -8.07
CA GLY A 193 -17.36 -5.78 -9.18
C GLY A 193 -17.32 -6.97 -10.14
N GLU A 194 -17.96 -8.09 -9.81
CA GLU A 194 -17.92 -9.32 -10.63
C GLU A 194 -18.33 -9.09 -12.11
N LYS A 195 -19.21 -8.13 -12.36
CA LYS A 195 -19.74 -7.84 -13.70
C LYS A 195 -19.10 -6.63 -14.40
N VAL A 196 -18.35 -5.80 -13.69
CA VAL A 196 -18.01 -4.44 -14.15
C VAL A 196 -16.51 -4.20 -14.28
N THR A 197 -15.67 -5.09 -13.78
CA THR A 197 -14.24 -4.81 -13.57
C THR A 197 -13.29 -5.70 -14.35
N ASN A 198 -13.78 -6.32 -15.42
CA ASN A 198 -12.92 -7.08 -16.32
C ASN A 198 -12.09 -6.12 -17.16
N VAL A 199 -10.81 -6.00 -16.81
CA VAL A 199 -9.82 -5.48 -17.74
C VAL A 199 -9.42 -6.61 -18.70
N SER A 200 -9.36 -6.34 -20.01
CA SER A 200 -8.89 -7.30 -20.99
C SER A 200 -7.39 -7.60 -20.78
N ARG A 201 -6.94 -8.78 -21.18
CA ARG A 201 -5.52 -9.13 -21.09
C ARG A 201 -4.62 -8.13 -21.80
N ASP A 202 -5.03 -7.67 -22.97
CA ASP A 202 -4.28 -6.72 -23.78
C ASP A 202 -4.16 -5.36 -23.08
N THR A 203 -5.24 -4.86 -22.50
CA THR A 203 -5.21 -3.64 -21.68
C THR A 203 -4.35 -3.84 -20.44
N TYR A 204 -4.46 -4.98 -19.77
CA TYR A 204 -3.66 -5.31 -18.60
C TYR A 204 -2.16 -5.25 -18.87
N GLU A 205 -1.69 -5.96 -19.92
CA GLU A 205 -0.27 -6.00 -20.29
C GLU A 205 0.23 -4.62 -20.76
N ARG A 206 -0.56 -3.92 -21.57
CA ARG A 206 -0.23 -2.56 -22.04
C ARG A 206 -0.09 -1.56 -20.91
N VAL A 207 -1.04 -1.55 -19.97
CA VAL A 207 -1.02 -0.65 -18.81
C VAL A 207 0.16 -0.98 -17.90
N LEU A 208 0.45 -2.26 -17.65
CA LEU A 208 1.61 -2.66 -16.85
C LEU A 208 2.95 -2.24 -17.48
N ALA A 209 3.09 -2.42 -18.80
CA ALA A 209 4.27 -1.97 -19.51
C ALA A 209 4.46 -0.45 -19.38
N ARG A 210 3.39 0.33 -19.60
CA ARG A 210 3.44 1.80 -19.44
C ARG A 210 3.76 2.22 -17.99
N LEU A 211 3.22 1.50 -17.00
CA LEU A 211 3.54 1.76 -15.59
C LEU A 211 5.02 1.49 -15.27
N ALA A 212 5.62 0.47 -15.87
CA ALA A 212 7.04 0.19 -15.68
C ALA A 212 7.93 1.29 -16.26
N GLU A 213 7.56 1.82 -17.45
CA GLU A 213 8.22 2.97 -18.06
C GLU A 213 8.08 4.22 -17.17
N ALA A 214 6.83 4.54 -16.76
CA ALA A 214 6.56 5.68 -15.91
C ALA A 214 7.29 5.60 -14.56
N ALA A 215 7.35 4.41 -13.93
CA ALA A 215 8.07 4.22 -12.68
C ALA A 215 9.59 4.44 -12.82
N ARG A 216 10.14 4.29 -14.03
CA ARG A 216 11.55 4.62 -14.34
C ARG A 216 11.76 6.11 -14.59
N GLU A 217 10.80 6.75 -15.24
CA GLU A 217 10.86 8.17 -15.62
C GLU A 217 10.60 9.11 -14.43
N GLU A 218 9.71 8.71 -13.52
CA GLU A 218 9.26 9.54 -12.42
C GLU A 218 10.23 9.51 -11.21
N SER A 219 10.61 10.69 -10.77
CA SER A 219 11.48 10.87 -9.60
C SER A 219 10.76 11.40 -8.35
N GLU A 220 9.63 12.07 -8.51
CA GLU A 220 8.87 12.73 -7.44
C GLU A 220 7.65 11.92 -7.02
N LEU A 221 7.02 11.20 -7.96
CA LEU A 221 5.84 10.38 -7.75
C LEU A 221 6.22 8.90 -7.71
N LEU A 222 5.87 8.20 -6.62
CA LEU A 222 6.03 6.76 -6.58
C LEU A 222 4.84 6.07 -7.26
N ILE A 223 5.11 5.37 -8.36
CA ILE A 223 4.08 4.63 -9.11
C ILE A 223 4.09 3.16 -8.70
N ARG A 224 2.91 2.59 -8.43
CA ARG A 224 2.75 1.21 -7.99
C ARG A 224 1.60 0.51 -8.70
N ALA A 225 1.87 -0.66 -9.26
CA ALA A 225 0.83 -1.59 -9.70
C ALA A 225 0.32 -2.41 -8.49
N ARG A 226 -0.99 -2.45 -8.28
CA ARG A 226 -1.64 -3.20 -7.21
C ARG A 226 -2.44 -4.37 -7.79
N CYS A 227 -2.46 -5.48 -7.07
CA CYS A 227 -3.05 -6.74 -7.54
C CYS A 227 -2.46 -7.22 -8.87
N ALA A 228 -1.23 -6.85 -9.16
CA ALA A 228 -0.53 -7.12 -10.41
C ALA A 228 0.93 -7.56 -10.17
N PRO A 229 1.18 -8.76 -9.63
CA PRO A 229 2.54 -9.26 -9.38
C PRO A 229 3.40 -9.33 -10.64
N HIS A 230 2.76 -9.42 -11.83
CA HIS A 230 3.40 -9.43 -13.15
C HIS A 230 4.28 -8.20 -13.41
N PHE A 231 4.00 -7.09 -12.73
CA PHE A 231 4.82 -5.88 -12.79
C PHE A 231 6.30 -6.16 -12.45
N LYS A 232 6.55 -7.09 -11.53
CA LYS A 232 7.93 -7.50 -11.16
C LYS A 232 8.66 -8.17 -12.31
N ARG A 233 7.96 -9.00 -13.09
CA ARG A 233 8.52 -9.60 -14.31
C ARG A 233 8.87 -8.52 -15.32
N MET A 234 7.92 -7.64 -15.63
CA MET A 234 8.14 -6.55 -16.59
C MET A 234 9.28 -5.63 -16.17
N ALA A 235 9.34 -5.26 -14.91
CA ALA A 235 10.42 -4.44 -14.37
C ALA A 235 11.80 -5.09 -14.54
N LEU A 236 11.88 -6.41 -14.39
CA LEU A 236 13.12 -7.16 -14.57
C LEU A 236 13.50 -7.31 -16.07
N GLU A 237 12.52 -7.42 -16.96
CA GLU A 237 12.72 -7.56 -18.40
C GLU A 237 13.09 -6.24 -19.10
N MET A 238 12.98 -5.11 -18.44
CA MET A 238 13.41 -3.82 -19.00
C MET A 238 14.93 -3.77 -19.19
N ASP A 239 15.38 -2.95 -20.16
CA ASP A 239 16.82 -2.69 -20.38
C ASP A 239 17.14 -1.19 -20.14
N PRO A 240 17.95 -0.82 -19.12
CA PRO A 240 18.36 -1.69 -18.01
C PRO A 240 17.16 -2.09 -17.13
N PRO A 241 17.23 -3.20 -16.38
CA PRO A 241 16.17 -3.60 -15.47
C PRO A 241 15.79 -2.50 -14.49
N LEU A 242 14.49 -2.28 -14.32
CA LEU A 242 14.01 -1.40 -13.29
C LEU A 242 14.21 -2.09 -11.92
N PRO A 243 14.86 -1.45 -10.95
CA PRO A 243 14.96 -2.01 -9.61
C PRO A 243 13.56 -2.34 -9.06
N VAL A 244 13.28 -3.61 -8.87
CA VAL A 244 11.96 -4.09 -8.38
C VAL A 244 11.58 -3.42 -7.06
N THR A 245 12.58 -3.02 -6.30
CA THR A 245 12.51 -2.26 -5.07
C THR A 245 11.88 -0.87 -5.22
N LEU A 246 12.10 -0.19 -6.33
CA LEU A 246 11.47 1.11 -6.61
C LEU A 246 10.01 0.93 -6.98
N ALA A 247 9.68 -0.20 -7.64
CA ALA A 247 8.35 -0.44 -8.17
C ALA A 247 7.35 -0.95 -7.12
N GLN A 248 7.77 -1.88 -6.23
CA GLN A 248 6.83 -2.59 -5.34
C GLN A 248 7.32 -2.74 -3.89
N GLY A 249 8.51 -2.26 -3.58
CA GLY A 249 9.19 -2.53 -2.30
C GLY A 249 9.93 -3.86 -2.29
N TYR A 250 10.88 -3.99 -1.38
CA TYR A 250 11.83 -5.13 -1.27
C TYR A 250 11.19 -6.44 -0.86
N GLU A 251 9.93 -6.44 -0.55
CA GLU A 251 9.39 -7.50 0.26
C GLU A 251 8.74 -8.55 -0.58
N ALA A 252 9.28 -9.72 -0.48
CA ALA A 252 8.80 -10.97 -0.99
C ALA A 252 8.50 -11.01 -2.50
N GLY A 253 8.70 -12.13 -3.10
CA GLY A 253 8.17 -12.45 -4.41
C GLY A 253 6.65 -12.43 -4.40
N GLY A 254 6.04 -12.18 -5.54
CA GLY A 254 4.66 -12.46 -5.83
C GLY A 254 3.59 -11.65 -5.11
N CYS A 255 2.49 -12.34 -4.89
CA CYS A 255 1.32 -11.82 -4.19
C CYS A 255 1.59 -11.71 -2.69
N LEU A 256 1.23 -10.59 -2.07
CA LEU A 256 1.44 -10.37 -0.64
C LEU A 256 0.36 -10.99 0.26
N ALA A 257 -0.73 -11.49 -0.32
CA ALA A 257 -1.83 -12.09 0.43
C ALA A 257 -1.34 -13.23 1.33
N GLY A 258 -1.61 -13.15 2.63
CA GLY A 258 -1.22 -14.16 3.61
C GLY A 258 0.28 -14.28 3.88
N THR A 259 1.12 -13.55 3.15
CA THR A 259 2.59 -13.54 3.33
C THR A 259 3.08 -12.30 4.06
N ARG A 260 2.63 -11.12 3.64
CA ARG A 260 2.99 -9.81 4.22
C ARG A 260 1.78 -8.91 4.39
N TYR A 261 0.61 -9.36 3.98
CA TYR A 261 -0.63 -8.62 3.96
C TYR A 261 -1.79 -9.52 4.38
N CYS A 262 -2.68 -8.99 5.20
CA CYS A 262 -3.97 -9.56 5.48
C CYS A 262 -5.05 -8.48 5.65
N ARG A 263 -6.31 -8.89 5.66
CA ARG A 263 -7.46 -8.03 5.89
C ARG A 263 -8.32 -8.58 7.01
N VAL A 264 -8.85 -7.69 7.83
CA VAL A 264 -9.91 -7.97 8.79
C VAL A 264 -11.21 -7.40 8.26
N THR A 265 -12.27 -8.19 8.23
CA THR A 265 -13.62 -7.75 7.83
C THR A 265 -14.28 -6.93 8.92
N PRO A 266 -15.36 -6.19 8.63
CA PRO A 266 -16.09 -5.46 9.66
C PRO A 266 -16.62 -6.38 10.78
N GLU A 267 -16.88 -7.63 10.47
CA GLU A 267 -17.37 -8.65 11.40
C GLU A 267 -16.27 -9.32 12.24
N GLY A 268 -15.00 -8.96 12.02
CA GLY A 268 -13.85 -9.52 12.74
C GLY A 268 -13.27 -10.81 12.15
N GLU A 269 -13.59 -11.13 10.90
CA GLU A 269 -13.01 -12.27 10.21
C GLU A 269 -11.65 -11.89 9.60
N LEU A 270 -10.62 -12.70 9.83
CA LEU A 270 -9.32 -12.54 9.19
C LEU A 270 -9.33 -13.21 7.81
N THR A 271 -8.84 -12.52 6.78
CA THR A 271 -8.75 -13.03 5.41
C THR A 271 -7.39 -12.70 4.78
N PRO A 272 -6.91 -13.48 3.78
CA PRO A 272 -5.60 -13.24 3.17
C PRO A 272 -5.50 -11.91 2.43
N CYS A 273 -6.58 -11.43 1.79
CA CYS A 273 -6.64 -10.13 1.12
C CYS A 273 -8.10 -9.69 0.90
N PRO A 274 -8.35 -8.44 0.47
CA PRO A 274 -9.70 -7.92 0.24
C PRO A 274 -10.53 -8.72 -0.78
N TYR A 275 -9.86 -9.33 -1.75
CA TYR A 275 -10.51 -10.05 -2.85
C TYR A 275 -10.58 -11.57 -2.62
N MET A 276 -10.22 -12.05 -1.44
CA MET A 276 -10.38 -13.44 -1.04
C MET A 276 -11.39 -13.48 0.11
N GLU A 277 -12.60 -13.94 -0.20
CA GLU A 277 -13.68 -14.14 0.79
C GLU A 277 -13.49 -15.46 1.54
N LEU A 278 -12.24 -15.77 1.87
CA LEU A 278 -11.84 -16.95 2.65
C LEU A 278 -11.52 -16.51 4.07
N SER A 279 -12.45 -16.68 4.99
CA SER A 279 -12.14 -16.53 6.41
C SER A 279 -11.14 -17.60 6.84
N VAL A 280 -10.09 -17.18 7.54
CA VAL A 280 -9.12 -18.06 8.18
C VAL A 280 -9.39 -18.23 9.67
N GLY A 281 -10.39 -17.53 10.19
CA GLY A 281 -10.88 -17.58 11.55
C GLY A 281 -11.40 -16.22 12.04
N SER A 282 -12.19 -16.29 13.11
CA SER A 282 -12.78 -15.12 13.77
C SER A 282 -11.86 -14.60 14.87
N LEU A 283 -11.59 -13.29 14.87
CA LEU A 283 -10.83 -12.61 15.90
C LEU A 283 -11.57 -12.51 17.24
N ARG A 284 -12.85 -12.90 17.27
CA ARG A 284 -13.63 -13.08 18.49
C ARG A 284 -13.38 -14.41 19.17
N GLU A 285 -12.82 -15.39 18.44
CA GLU A 285 -12.58 -16.75 18.91
C GLU A 285 -11.11 -17.07 19.11
N SER A 286 -10.25 -16.45 18.31
CA SER A 286 -8.79 -16.67 18.31
C SER A 286 -8.01 -15.36 18.23
N GLY A 287 -6.80 -15.35 18.79
CA GLY A 287 -5.93 -14.19 18.74
C GLY A 287 -5.35 -13.93 17.34
N PHE A 288 -5.09 -12.66 17.01
CA PHE A 288 -4.53 -12.25 15.72
C PHE A 288 -3.20 -12.96 15.40
N ALA A 289 -2.28 -13.01 16.37
CA ALA A 289 -0.98 -13.64 16.19
C ALA A 289 -1.08 -15.15 15.93
N GLU A 290 -2.04 -15.83 16.57
CA GLU A 290 -2.32 -17.25 16.36
C GLU A 290 -2.83 -17.50 14.95
N LEU A 291 -3.90 -16.78 14.54
CA LEU A 291 -4.46 -16.92 13.18
C LEU A 291 -3.43 -16.57 12.11
N TRP A 292 -2.67 -15.48 12.30
CA TRP A 292 -1.62 -15.09 11.35
C TRP A 292 -0.55 -16.17 11.19
N ARG A 293 -0.12 -16.79 12.27
CA ARG A 293 0.96 -17.79 12.26
C ARG A 293 0.49 -19.14 11.77
N ASP A 294 -0.66 -19.62 12.28
CA ASP A 294 -1.01 -21.03 12.27
C ASP A 294 -2.15 -21.39 11.28
N ALA A 295 -2.84 -20.40 10.69
CA ALA A 295 -3.91 -20.68 9.75
C ALA A 295 -3.40 -21.43 8.50
N PRO A 296 -3.97 -22.57 8.12
CA PRO A 296 -3.49 -23.42 7.03
C PRO A 296 -3.36 -22.69 5.71
N ILE A 297 -4.31 -21.83 5.37
CA ILE A 297 -4.30 -21.08 4.11
C ILE A 297 -3.12 -20.09 4.03
N PHE A 298 -2.70 -19.52 5.16
CA PHE A 298 -1.53 -18.66 5.19
C PHE A 298 -0.24 -19.46 5.00
N ALA A 299 -0.15 -20.65 5.58
CA ALA A 299 0.98 -21.57 5.36
C ALA A 299 1.07 -21.97 3.88
N GLU A 300 -0.06 -22.26 3.24
CA GLU A 300 -0.15 -22.59 1.82
C GLU A 300 0.28 -21.41 0.92
N LEU A 301 -0.16 -20.18 1.23
CA LEU A 301 0.23 -18.98 0.50
C LEU A 301 1.71 -18.62 0.67
N ARG A 302 2.32 -18.95 1.80
CA ARG A 302 3.76 -18.73 2.09
C ARG A 302 4.67 -19.73 1.39
N ALA A 303 4.17 -20.93 1.09
CA ALA A 303 4.89 -21.99 0.38
C ALA A 303 4.04 -22.52 -0.79
N PRO A 304 3.72 -21.66 -1.78
CA PRO A 304 2.72 -21.99 -2.78
C PRO A 304 3.21 -23.08 -3.73
N LYS A 305 2.37 -24.06 -3.98
CA LYS A 305 2.55 -25.07 -5.04
C LYS A 305 1.71 -24.64 -6.25
N LEU A 306 2.24 -23.68 -7.00
CA LEU A 306 1.52 -23.10 -8.13
C LEU A 306 1.26 -24.13 -9.22
N GLU A 307 0.12 -24.00 -9.89
CA GLU A 307 -0.33 -24.86 -10.97
C GLU A 307 -0.33 -24.13 -12.32
N GLY A 308 -0.57 -24.89 -13.39
CA GLY A 308 -0.64 -24.36 -14.74
C GLY A 308 0.62 -23.61 -15.17
N ARG A 309 0.44 -22.56 -15.96
CA ARG A 309 1.58 -21.75 -16.45
C ARG A 309 2.36 -21.08 -15.32
N CYS A 310 1.69 -20.65 -14.24
CA CYS A 310 2.39 -20.06 -13.09
C CYS A 310 3.32 -21.05 -12.41
N GLY A 311 2.95 -22.33 -12.33
CA GLY A 311 3.79 -23.39 -11.75
C GLY A 311 5.00 -23.77 -12.60
N ALA A 312 4.87 -23.67 -13.94
CA ALA A 312 5.94 -23.97 -14.89
C ALA A 312 6.81 -22.74 -15.23
N CYS A 313 6.51 -21.56 -14.67
CA CYS A 313 7.12 -20.29 -15.05
C CYS A 313 8.44 -20.06 -14.30
N GLU A 314 9.46 -19.60 -15.00
CA GLU A 314 10.72 -19.16 -14.44
C GLU A 314 10.57 -18.01 -13.43
N TYR A 315 9.50 -17.19 -13.57
CA TYR A 315 9.16 -16.12 -12.65
C TYR A 315 8.24 -16.57 -11.50
N ALA A 316 8.00 -17.86 -11.30
CA ALA A 316 7.08 -18.38 -10.30
C ALA A 316 7.30 -17.80 -8.90
N LYS A 317 8.57 -17.72 -8.46
CA LYS A 317 8.95 -17.18 -7.15
C LYS A 317 8.96 -15.65 -7.09
N LEU A 318 9.28 -14.98 -8.21
CA LEU A 318 9.32 -13.52 -8.28
C LEU A 318 7.92 -12.91 -8.43
N CYS A 319 7.10 -13.49 -9.26
CA CYS A 319 5.77 -13.04 -9.67
C CYS A 319 4.66 -13.92 -9.06
N GLY A 320 4.60 -15.16 -9.46
CA GLY A 320 3.60 -16.15 -9.03
C GLY A 320 2.14 -15.82 -9.35
N GLY A 321 1.84 -14.70 -10.00
CA GLY A 321 0.49 -14.21 -10.31
C GLY A 321 -0.31 -13.76 -9.08
N CYS A 322 -1.44 -13.12 -9.30
CA CYS A 322 -2.40 -12.76 -8.26
C CYS A 322 -3.16 -14.02 -7.81
N ARG A 323 -3.15 -14.35 -6.52
CA ARG A 323 -3.81 -15.54 -5.98
C ARG A 323 -5.33 -15.40 -5.86
N ALA A 324 -5.82 -14.15 -5.82
CA ALA A 324 -7.26 -13.91 -5.75
C ALA A 324 -7.99 -14.16 -7.08
N ARG A 325 -7.34 -13.92 -8.25
CA ARG A 325 -8.00 -14.10 -9.55
C ARG A 325 -8.36 -15.54 -9.86
N PRO A 326 -7.46 -16.53 -9.80
CA PRO A 326 -7.83 -17.92 -10.02
C PRO A 326 -8.80 -18.44 -8.96
N LEU A 327 -8.69 -17.97 -7.71
CA LEU A 327 -9.68 -18.30 -6.68
C LEU A 327 -11.07 -17.79 -7.07
N ALA A 328 -11.20 -16.52 -7.48
CA ALA A 328 -12.48 -15.91 -7.85
C ALA A 328 -13.11 -16.56 -9.09
N ARG A 329 -12.28 -17.00 -10.07
CA ARG A 329 -12.78 -17.61 -11.30
C ARG A 329 -13.08 -19.11 -11.16
N ASP A 330 -12.15 -19.84 -10.56
CA ASP A 330 -12.14 -21.30 -10.63
C ASP A 330 -12.17 -21.96 -9.24
N GLY A 331 -12.20 -21.19 -8.15
CA GLY A 331 -12.13 -21.69 -6.78
C GLY A 331 -10.75 -22.25 -6.38
N ASN A 332 -9.73 -22.06 -7.22
CA ASN A 332 -8.39 -22.61 -7.02
C ASN A 332 -7.37 -21.53 -6.72
N ILE A 333 -6.97 -21.38 -5.46
CA ILE A 333 -6.00 -20.38 -5.01
C ILE A 333 -4.59 -20.59 -5.61
N MET A 334 -4.24 -21.82 -6.02
CA MET A 334 -2.96 -22.16 -6.63
C MET A 334 -2.99 -22.14 -8.16
N GLY A 335 -4.15 -21.92 -8.77
CA GLY A 335 -4.33 -21.85 -10.21
C GLY A 335 -3.52 -20.75 -10.90
N GLU A 336 -3.50 -20.76 -12.22
CA GLU A 336 -2.81 -19.73 -12.99
C GLU A 336 -3.59 -18.40 -13.02
N ASP A 337 -2.86 -17.28 -13.00
CA ASP A 337 -3.46 -15.96 -13.20
C ASP A 337 -3.75 -15.76 -14.68
N PHE A 338 -5.03 -15.71 -15.03
CA PHE A 338 -5.51 -15.69 -16.42
C PHE A 338 -5.26 -14.35 -17.14
N LEU A 339 -4.97 -13.27 -16.43
CA LEU A 339 -4.59 -11.99 -17.04
C LEU A 339 -3.15 -11.97 -17.54
N CYS A 340 -2.31 -12.91 -17.14
CA CYS A 340 -0.94 -13.01 -17.62
C CYS A 340 -0.89 -13.40 -19.10
N GLY A 341 -0.24 -12.57 -19.93
CA GLY A 341 0.02 -12.87 -21.35
C GLY A 341 1.31 -13.65 -21.58
N TYR A 342 2.20 -13.70 -20.58
CA TYR A 342 3.51 -14.33 -20.70
C TYR A 342 3.42 -15.84 -20.89
N GLN A 343 4.27 -16.35 -21.79
CA GLN A 343 4.45 -17.78 -22.00
C GLN A 343 5.82 -18.21 -21.44
N PRO A 344 5.84 -19.14 -20.46
CA PRO A 344 7.09 -19.59 -19.86
C PRO A 344 8.09 -20.11 -20.92
N GLY A 345 9.32 -19.64 -20.84
CA GLY A 345 10.42 -20.06 -21.72
C GLY A 345 11.12 -21.35 -21.27
N GLY A 346 10.78 -21.89 -20.09
CA GLY A 346 11.39 -23.09 -19.53
C GLY A 346 12.82 -22.89 -18.98
N GLY A 347 13.16 -21.64 -18.64
CA GLY A 347 14.44 -21.29 -18.01
C GLY A 347 14.53 -21.70 -16.53
N ALA A 348 15.70 -21.49 -15.93
CA ALA A 348 15.89 -21.67 -14.47
C ALA A 348 14.99 -20.70 -13.70
N THR A 349 14.45 -21.15 -12.58
CA THR A 349 13.61 -20.30 -11.72
C THR A 349 14.41 -19.09 -11.24
N ILE A 350 13.81 -17.90 -11.46
CA ILE A 350 14.37 -16.63 -11.01
C ILE A 350 14.02 -16.45 -9.54
N GLU A 351 15.03 -16.41 -8.70
CA GLU A 351 14.86 -16.14 -7.28
C GLU A 351 14.54 -14.65 -7.06
N PRO A 352 13.63 -14.32 -6.14
CA PRO A 352 13.49 -12.95 -5.68
C PRO A 352 14.83 -12.43 -5.21
N LEU A 353 15.19 -11.21 -5.57
CA LEU A 353 16.37 -10.56 -4.99
C LEU A 353 16.13 -10.46 -3.48
N LEU A 354 16.62 -11.43 -2.75
CA LEU A 354 16.69 -11.34 -1.30
C LEU A 354 17.56 -10.13 -0.98
N ALA A 355 17.22 -9.43 0.08
CA ALA A 355 18.12 -8.43 0.61
C ALA A 355 19.49 -9.08 0.78
N PRO A 356 20.59 -8.44 0.35
CA PRO A 356 21.90 -8.97 0.59
C PRO A 356 22.02 -9.36 2.06
N THR A 357 22.29 -10.63 2.32
CA THR A 357 22.54 -11.14 3.67
C THR A 357 23.91 -10.65 4.11
N GLY A 358 23.93 -9.61 4.91
CA GLY A 358 25.14 -9.01 5.49
C GLY A 358 24.75 -7.67 6.07
N SER A 359 24.81 -7.54 7.39
CA SER A 359 24.64 -6.24 8.04
C SER A 359 25.81 -5.35 7.65
N ILE A 360 25.54 -4.23 7.00
CA ILE A 360 26.52 -3.14 6.92
C ILE A 360 26.52 -2.43 8.28
N ALA A 361 27.71 -2.12 8.77
CA ALA A 361 27.85 -1.33 9.98
C ALA A 361 27.17 0.04 9.82
N TRP A 362 26.69 0.59 10.92
CA TRP A 362 26.11 1.93 10.96
C TRP A 362 26.92 2.79 11.91
N SER A 363 27.31 3.99 11.48
CA SER A 363 27.90 4.97 12.38
C SER A 363 26.88 5.41 13.44
N VAL A 364 27.35 5.78 14.60
CA VAL A 364 26.50 6.28 15.70
C VAL A 364 25.62 7.47 15.22
N ASP A 365 26.19 8.38 14.44
CA ASP A 365 25.47 9.55 13.90
C ASP A 365 24.41 9.15 12.87
N ALA A 366 24.65 8.10 12.09
CA ALA A 366 23.66 7.56 11.16
C ALA A 366 22.50 6.88 11.90
N GLU A 367 22.77 6.12 12.96
CA GLU A 367 21.71 5.53 13.81
C GLU A 367 20.86 6.62 14.49
N LEU A 368 21.49 7.63 15.11
CA LEU A 368 20.79 8.76 15.72
C LEU A 368 19.96 9.55 14.67
N ARG A 369 20.43 9.61 13.43
CA ARG A 369 19.68 10.25 12.34
C ARG A 369 18.49 9.37 11.92
N LEU A 370 18.67 8.06 11.87
CA LEU A 370 17.62 7.10 11.56
C LEU A 370 16.51 7.12 12.62
N GLU A 371 16.84 7.29 13.89
CA GLU A 371 15.86 7.41 14.98
C GLU A 371 14.93 8.62 14.82
N ARG A 372 15.38 9.68 14.15
CA ARG A 372 14.54 10.85 13.82
C ARG A 372 13.59 10.61 12.65
N VAL A 373 13.83 9.55 11.90
CA VAL A 373 12.93 9.13 10.84
C VAL A 373 11.71 8.46 11.47
N PRO A 374 10.49 8.80 11.04
CA PRO A 374 9.29 8.14 11.53
C PRO A 374 9.42 6.62 11.48
N SER A 375 9.02 5.91 12.53
CA SER A 375 9.20 4.46 12.71
C SER A 375 8.79 3.66 11.49
N PHE A 376 7.66 3.99 10.90
CA PHE A 376 7.05 3.30 9.77
C PHE A 376 7.83 3.35 8.44
N VAL A 377 8.72 4.36 8.25
CA VAL A 377 9.61 4.42 7.07
C VAL A 377 11.06 4.11 7.43
N ARG A 378 11.35 3.96 8.72
CA ARG A 378 12.72 3.80 9.23
C ARG A 378 13.42 2.60 8.59
N ARG A 379 12.73 1.48 8.50
CA ARG A 379 13.25 0.25 7.87
C ARG A 379 13.52 0.46 6.36
N PHE A 380 12.70 1.21 5.64
CA PHE A 380 12.93 1.54 4.23
C PHE A 380 14.13 2.47 4.06
N VAL A 381 14.25 3.46 4.94
CA VAL A 381 15.40 4.38 4.95
C VAL A 381 16.68 3.61 5.30
N ARG A 382 16.61 2.73 6.33
CA ARG A 382 17.74 1.87 6.71
C ARG A 382 18.21 1.07 5.50
N ARG A 383 17.31 0.34 4.89
CA ARG A 383 17.64 -0.53 3.76
C ARG A 383 18.18 0.25 2.56
N ARG A 384 17.55 1.37 2.20
CA ARG A 384 18.04 2.21 1.11
C ARG A 384 19.43 2.77 1.39
N ALA A 385 19.72 3.12 2.63
CA ALA A 385 21.05 3.58 3.03
C ALA A 385 22.08 2.45 2.95
N GLU A 386 21.72 1.26 3.38
CA GLU A 386 22.58 0.07 3.28
C GLU A 386 22.85 -0.32 1.83
N ASP A 387 21.84 -0.28 0.96
CA ASP A 387 22.01 -0.57 -0.47
C ASP A 387 22.91 0.47 -1.13
N HIS A 388 22.70 1.73 -0.83
CA HIS A 388 23.56 2.79 -1.33
C HIS A 388 25.01 2.63 -0.85
N ALA A 389 25.21 2.26 0.41
CA ALA A 389 26.55 1.98 0.92
C ALA A 389 27.20 0.81 0.17
N ARG A 390 26.45 -0.26 -0.14
CA ARG A 390 26.92 -1.37 -0.96
C ARG A 390 27.24 -0.95 -2.39
N GLU A 391 26.39 -0.14 -3.03
CA GLU A 391 26.61 0.38 -4.38
C GLU A 391 27.89 1.17 -4.51
N ILE A 392 28.24 1.95 -3.49
CA ILE A 392 29.49 2.75 -3.46
C ILE A 392 30.68 2.02 -2.82
N GLY A 393 30.52 0.73 -2.46
CA GLY A 393 31.56 -0.09 -1.84
C GLY A 393 31.94 0.35 -0.41
N ALA A 394 31.06 1.06 0.29
CA ALA A 394 31.28 1.47 1.67
C ALA A 394 31.08 0.29 2.64
N GLN A 395 31.85 0.25 3.71
CA GLN A 395 31.75 -0.78 4.77
C GLN A 395 30.80 -0.35 5.89
N GLU A 396 30.40 0.92 5.91
CA GLU A 396 29.56 1.52 6.94
C GLU A 396 28.59 2.53 6.33
N VAL A 397 27.37 2.61 6.86
CA VAL A 397 26.43 3.68 6.56
C VAL A 397 26.73 4.89 7.42
N THR A 398 26.94 6.04 6.78
CA THR A 398 27.24 7.30 7.47
C THR A 398 26.08 8.31 7.40
N ALA A 399 26.03 9.27 8.32
CA ALA A 399 25.05 10.35 8.31
C ALA A 399 25.10 11.18 7.01
N GLU A 400 26.28 11.35 6.41
CA GLU A 400 26.49 12.07 5.14
C GLU A 400 25.84 11.33 3.96
N GLN A 401 25.96 10.01 3.91
CA GLN A 401 25.29 9.19 2.89
C GLN A 401 23.77 9.28 3.02
N MET A 402 23.24 9.24 4.25
CA MET A 402 21.80 9.43 4.50
C MET A 402 21.34 10.83 4.05
N GLU A 403 22.16 11.87 4.30
CA GLU A 403 21.85 13.24 3.85
C GLU A 403 21.84 13.35 2.33
N THR A 404 22.79 12.73 1.67
CA THR A 404 22.86 12.67 0.21
C THR A 404 21.60 12.01 -0.37
N LEU A 405 21.16 10.90 0.20
CA LEU A 405 19.93 10.22 -0.20
C LEU A 405 18.68 11.07 0.05
N ALA A 406 18.63 11.77 1.19
CA ALA A 406 17.53 12.67 1.50
C ALA A 406 17.47 13.85 0.52
N ARG A 407 18.61 14.49 0.19
CA ARG A 407 18.67 15.56 -0.81
C ARG A 407 18.26 15.10 -2.20
N ARG A 408 18.69 13.92 -2.63
CA ARG A 408 18.28 13.34 -3.92
C ARG A 408 16.77 13.16 -4.02
N ARG A 409 16.09 12.84 -2.90
CA ARG A 409 14.65 12.57 -2.88
C ARG A 409 13.80 13.83 -2.63
N PHE A 410 14.24 14.73 -1.77
CA PHE A 410 13.44 15.86 -1.27
C PHE A 410 14.02 17.22 -1.62
N GLY A 411 15.14 17.27 -2.38
CA GLY A 411 15.86 18.51 -2.64
C GLY A 411 16.42 19.14 -1.36
N ASP A 412 16.77 20.41 -1.44
CA ASP A 412 17.34 21.16 -0.31
C ASP A 412 16.33 21.47 0.81
N LYS A 413 15.05 21.28 0.55
CA LYS A 413 13.97 21.51 1.55
C LYS A 413 13.88 20.39 2.59
N GLY A 414 14.52 19.24 2.34
CA GLY A 414 14.43 18.07 3.20
C GLY A 414 13.03 17.41 3.23
N PRO A 415 12.89 16.28 3.95
CA PRO A 415 11.62 15.56 4.03
C PRO A 415 10.54 16.37 4.75
N PRO A 416 9.27 16.30 4.31
CA PRO A 416 8.15 16.97 4.97
C PRO A 416 8.07 16.58 6.45
N GLY A 417 7.88 17.56 7.34
CA GLY A 417 7.71 17.33 8.79
C GLY A 417 9.01 17.16 9.60
N VAL A 418 10.18 17.14 8.97
CA VAL A 418 11.47 17.10 9.66
C VAL A 418 12.06 18.51 9.69
N LYS A 419 12.17 19.11 10.88
CA LYS A 419 12.88 20.40 11.01
C LYS A 419 14.36 20.20 10.62
N PRO A 420 14.92 21.08 9.77
CA PRO A 420 16.36 21.04 9.47
C PRO A 420 17.15 21.18 10.78
N PRO A 421 18.31 20.52 10.91
CA PRO A 421 19.20 20.76 12.04
C PRO A 421 19.53 22.24 12.09
N GLY A 422 19.29 22.87 13.26
CA GLY A 422 19.52 24.29 13.45
C GLY A 422 20.92 24.68 12.99
N GLY A 423 20.99 25.55 12.02
CA GLY A 423 22.26 26.15 11.60
C GLY A 423 22.91 26.82 12.80
N PHE A 424 24.15 26.53 13.05
CA PHE A 424 24.96 27.29 13.99
C PHE A 424 24.94 28.76 13.54
N GLY A 425 24.22 29.57 14.30
CA GLY A 425 24.22 31.01 14.13
C GLY A 425 25.62 31.56 14.34
N GLY A 426 26.28 31.90 13.25
CA GLY A 426 27.48 32.71 13.32
C GLY A 426 27.13 34.06 13.93
N GLN A 427 27.56 34.29 15.16
CA GLN A 427 27.65 35.62 15.77
C GLN A 427 28.54 36.49 14.86
N ARG A 428 27.94 37.41 14.14
CA ARG A 428 28.70 38.57 13.65
C ARG A 428 28.66 39.61 14.76
N GLY A 429 29.82 39.74 15.39
CA GLY A 429 30.10 40.79 16.35
C GLY A 429 29.84 42.16 15.76
N GLY A 430 29.14 42.98 16.49
CA GLY A 430 29.05 44.40 16.26
C GLY A 430 30.36 45.08 16.59
N GLN A 431 30.73 46.06 15.80
CA GLN A 431 31.57 47.18 16.21
C GLN A 431 30.90 48.45 15.74
N GLU A 432 30.56 49.24 16.74
CA GLU A 432 30.38 50.68 16.61
C GLU A 432 31.68 51.39 16.25
N PRO A 433 31.70 52.66 15.88
CA PRO A 433 31.11 53.75 16.62
C PRO A 433 29.99 54.51 15.88
#